data_1e278050d94aac64c9476a056a1f2431
#
_entry.id   1e278050d94aac64c9476a056a1f2431
#
_cell.length_a   1.000
_cell.length_b   1.000
_cell.length_c   1.000
_cell.angle_alpha   90.00
_cell.angle_beta   90.00
_cell.angle_gamma   90.00
#
_symmetry.space_group_name_H-M   'P 1'
#
loop_
_entity.id
_entity.type
_entity.pdbx_description
1 polymer ?
#
loop_
_entity_poly.entity_id
_entity_poly.type
_entity_poly.pdbx_seq_one_letter_code
_entity_poly.pdbx_strand_id
1 'polypeptide(L)'
;GQTYFNVGYEDVVGGSAGFDFCYDFEVMDEPQVVTLAPSESVVVDNGVPGQTRGTVLNFSEGGFMSYYIGATRYEILSITENRLVVRAVQGNNDFLAWYHIFSSTKPGEEDPGFDELVWSDEFDGNGAPNDENWGYNTGRGNGGWGNSEDQFYTDRSDNVRVEDGVLKITAKREEFSGAQYTSARITTEDKFEFTHGRVEVRAKLPTGGGTWPAIWLLGEDYATNTWPACGEIDIMEHVGNSQDEIFSSLHFPGNFAGDAVTRSINVPGVSDEFHVYEATWTPDFIRFFVDGEEYHTFANNPDLPFDSDFFIILNVAMGGTFGGEIDPAFMESTMEVDYVRVYQ
;
A
#
# COMPACT_ATOMS: atom_id res chain seq x y z
N GLY A 1 -13.29 -24.70 -14.57
CA GLY A 1 -12.40 -23.59 -14.19
C GLY A 1 -12.35 -23.49 -12.68
N GLN A 2 -11.25 -23.10 -12.10
CA GLN A 2 -11.15 -22.79 -10.68
C GLN A 2 -11.85 -21.46 -10.43
N THR A 3 -12.65 -21.39 -9.38
CA THR A 3 -13.31 -20.15 -8.95
C THR A 3 -12.71 -19.75 -7.61
N TYR A 4 -12.14 -18.56 -7.55
CA TYR A 4 -11.54 -18.02 -6.35
C TYR A 4 -12.53 -17.05 -5.69
N PHE A 5 -12.48 -16.91 -4.38
CA PHE A 5 -13.24 -15.88 -3.69
C PHE A 5 -12.54 -15.42 -2.41
N ASN A 6 -12.66 -14.15 -2.15
CA ASN A 6 -12.30 -13.52 -0.89
C ASN A 6 -13.55 -13.36 -0.05
N VAL A 7 -13.44 -13.57 1.25
CA VAL A 7 -14.52 -13.34 2.19
C VAL A 7 -14.04 -12.32 3.20
N GLY A 8 -14.62 -11.12 3.15
CA GLY A 8 -14.44 -10.09 4.15
C GLY A 8 -15.72 -9.92 4.98
N TYR A 9 -15.62 -9.28 6.13
CA TYR A 9 -16.76 -8.83 6.89
C TYR A 9 -16.63 -7.34 7.25
N GLU A 10 -17.76 -6.67 7.32
CA GLU A 10 -17.85 -5.30 7.80
C GLU A 10 -18.76 -5.24 9.02
N ASP A 11 -18.35 -4.50 10.04
CA ASP A 11 -19.23 -4.15 11.17
C ASP A 11 -20.16 -3.01 10.73
N VAL A 12 -21.41 -3.32 10.52
CA VAL A 12 -22.44 -2.38 10.04
C VAL A 12 -22.69 -1.24 11.02
N VAL A 13 -22.32 -1.40 12.29
CA VAL A 13 -22.53 -0.37 13.35
C VAL A 13 -21.30 0.49 13.57
N GLY A 14 -20.10 -0.06 13.41
CA GLY A 14 -18.84 0.60 13.73
C GLY A 14 -18.02 1.09 12.53
N GLY A 15 -18.33 0.64 11.32
CA GLY A 15 -17.60 1.01 10.11
C GLY A 15 -16.15 0.53 10.08
N SER A 16 -15.81 -0.50 10.88
CA SER A 16 -14.48 -1.08 10.88
C SER A 16 -14.45 -2.28 9.93
N ALA A 17 -13.56 -2.22 8.94
CA ALA A 17 -13.28 -3.37 8.09
C ALA A 17 -12.64 -4.50 8.91
N GLY A 18 -13.18 -5.69 8.81
CA GLY A 18 -12.64 -6.87 9.44
C GLY A 18 -11.70 -7.65 8.53
N PHE A 19 -11.26 -8.79 8.99
CA PHE A 19 -10.25 -9.62 8.36
C PHE A 19 -10.63 -10.11 6.97
N ASP A 20 -9.69 -9.98 6.04
CA ASP A 20 -9.74 -10.61 4.73
C ASP A 20 -9.24 -12.06 4.84
N PHE A 21 -10.08 -13.02 4.48
CA PHE A 21 -9.67 -14.42 4.40
C PHE A 21 -9.73 -14.84 2.94
N CYS A 22 -8.57 -14.99 2.32
CA CYS A 22 -8.46 -15.58 1.01
C CYS A 22 -8.43 -17.12 1.15
N TYR A 23 -9.39 -17.81 0.59
CA TYR A 23 -9.38 -19.27 0.55
C TYR A 23 -9.35 -19.75 -0.90
N ASP A 24 -8.32 -20.54 -1.23
CA ASP A 24 -8.31 -21.33 -2.44
C ASP A 24 -9.28 -22.52 -2.25
N PHE A 25 -10.40 -22.49 -2.95
CA PHE A 25 -11.28 -23.64 -3.03
C PHE A 25 -11.31 -24.17 -4.47
N GLU A 26 -10.95 -25.42 -4.64
CA GLU A 26 -11.37 -26.14 -5.83
C GLU A 26 -12.89 -26.26 -5.81
N VAL A 27 -13.56 -25.68 -6.81
CA VAL A 27 -14.99 -25.90 -6.98
C VAL A 27 -15.20 -27.37 -7.28
N MET A 28 -15.67 -28.10 -6.31
CA MET A 28 -16.03 -29.49 -6.46
C MET A 28 -17.43 -29.61 -7.05
N ASP A 29 -17.48 -30.07 -8.27
CA ASP A 29 -18.37 -31.06 -8.87
C ASP A 29 -19.70 -30.67 -9.48
N GLU A 30 -20.42 -29.62 -9.13
CA GLU A 30 -21.68 -29.34 -9.81
C GLU A 30 -21.89 -27.85 -10.07
N PRO A 31 -22.25 -27.44 -11.29
CA PRO A 31 -22.55 -26.03 -11.56
C PRO A 31 -23.79 -25.60 -10.75
N GLN A 32 -23.63 -24.65 -9.88
CA GLN A 32 -24.73 -24.03 -9.15
C GLN A 32 -25.58 -23.19 -10.11
N VAL A 33 -26.87 -23.33 -10.03
CA VAL A 33 -27.81 -22.52 -10.81
C VAL A 33 -27.95 -21.17 -10.07
N VAL A 34 -27.45 -20.10 -10.68
CA VAL A 34 -27.61 -18.74 -10.20
C VAL A 34 -28.68 -18.04 -11.02
N THR A 35 -29.71 -17.56 -10.34
CA THR A 35 -30.78 -16.79 -10.98
C THR A 35 -30.65 -15.33 -10.63
N LEU A 36 -30.49 -14.49 -11.63
CA LEU A 36 -30.52 -13.03 -11.47
C LEU A 36 -31.99 -12.58 -11.45
N ALA A 37 -32.41 -11.89 -10.39
CA ALA A 37 -33.74 -11.34 -10.27
C ALA A 37 -33.70 -9.90 -9.83
N PRO A 38 -34.60 -9.02 -10.31
CA PRO A 38 -34.78 -7.69 -9.74
C PRO A 38 -35.11 -7.79 -8.25
N SER A 39 -34.56 -6.92 -7.44
CA SER A 39 -34.68 -7.03 -6.00
C SER A 39 -36.02 -6.51 -5.48
N GLU A 40 -36.74 -7.34 -4.79
CA GLU A 40 -37.79 -6.96 -3.84
C GLU A 40 -37.38 -7.32 -2.40
N SER A 41 -36.09 -7.44 -2.14
CA SER A 41 -35.57 -8.01 -0.90
C SER A 41 -35.45 -6.99 0.22
N VAL A 42 -35.73 -7.41 1.41
CA VAL A 42 -35.50 -6.63 2.62
C VAL A 42 -34.04 -6.85 3.04
N VAL A 43 -33.25 -5.78 3.09
CA VAL A 43 -31.93 -5.75 3.71
C VAL A 43 -32.09 -5.10 5.07
N VAL A 44 -31.42 -5.63 6.07
CA VAL A 44 -31.30 -4.96 7.36
C VAL A 44 -30.15 -3.99 7.27
N ASP A 45 -30.47 -2.69 7.39
CA ASP A 45 -29.49 -1.63 7.47
C ASP A 45 -29.53 -1.08 8.90
N ASN A 46 -28.44 -1.19 9.64
CA ASN A 46 -28.32 -0.77 11.05
C ASN A 46 -29.46 -1.32 11.95
N GLY A 47 -29.82 -2.58 11.77
CA GLY A 47 -30.90 -3.20 12.52
C GLY A 47 -32.32 -2.78 12.11
N VAL A 48 -32.45 -1.99 11.04
CA VAL A 48 -33.74 -1.59 10.48
C VAL A 48 -33.95 -2.27 9.12
N PRO A 49 -35.03 -2.99 8.91
CA PRO A 49 -35.33 -3.60 7.61
C PRO A 49 -35.42 -2.51 6.52
N GLY A 50 -34.58 -2.63 5.51
CA GLY A 50 -34.55 -1.76 4.32
C GLY A 50 -34.79 -2.57 3.04
N GLN A 51 -35.14 -1.89 1.95
CA GLN A 51 -35.26 -2.52 0.63
C GLN A 51 -33.94 -2.40 -0.11
N THR A 52 -33.44 -3.50 -0.68
CA THR A 52 -32.36 -3.45 -1.66
C THR A 52 -32.82 -2.72 -2.91
N ARG A 53 -31.97 -1.87 -3.46
CA ARG A 53 -32.22 -1.14 -4.71
C ARG A 53 -31.50 -1.74 -5.91
N GLY A 54 -30.90 -2.91 -5.76
CA GLY A 54 -30.07 -3.55 -6.75
C GLY A 54 -30.60 -4.88 -7.26
N THR A 55 -29.80 -5.53 -8.09
CA THR A 55 -30.04 -6.91 -8.53
C THR A 55 -29.56 -7.88 -7.45
N VAL A 56 -30.28 -8.95 -7.22
CA VAL A 56 -29.93 -9.98 -6.23
C VAL A 56 -29.62 -11.31 -6.90
N LEU A 57 -28.63 -11.99 -6.35
CA LEU A 57 -28.39 -13.40 -6.61
C LEU A 57 -29.22 -14.24 -5.64
N ASN A 58 -30.02 -15.17 -6.16
CA ASN A 58 -30.71 -16.15 -5.37
C ASN A 58 -30.15 -17.54 -5.70
N PHE A 59 -29.81 -18.31 -4.68
CA PHE A 59 -29.37 -19.67 -4.83
C PHE A 59 -30.57 -20.62 -4.57
N SER A 60 -30.79 -21.60 -5.45
CA SER A 60 -31.93 -22.48 -5.41
C SER A 60 -31.88 -23.48 -4.25
N GLU A 61 -30.71 -23.81 -3.77
CA GLU A 61 -30.48 -24.71 -2.63
C GLU A 61 -29.31 -24.18 -1.79
N GLY A 62 -29.23 -24.64 -0.53
CA GLY A 62 -28.14 -24.32 0.38
C GLY A 62 -26.80 -24.86 -0.15
N GLY A 63 -26.23 -24.18 -1.12
CA GLY A 63 -24.94 -24.50 -1.69
C GLY A 63 -23.76 -23.94 -0.88
N PHE A 64 -22.60 -23.99 -1.46
CA PHE A 64 -21.33 -23.60 -0.86
C PHE A 64 -21.37 -22.22 -0.18
N MET A 65 -21.96 -21.19 -0.80
CA MET A 65 -22.05 -19.87 -0.21
C MET A 65 -22.94 -19.82 1.04
N SER A 66 -24.00 -20.62 1.11
CA SER A 66 -24.86 -20.69 2.29
C SER A 66 -24.25 -21.50 3.43
N TYR A 67 -23.22 -22.29 3.16
CA TYR A 67 -22.59 -23.15 4.14
C TYR A 67 -21.96 -22.35 5.30
N TYR A 68 -21.29 -21.24 4.98
CA TYR A 68 -20.58 -20.46 5.98
C TYR A 68 -21.47 -19.47 6.74
N ILE A 69 -22.45 -18.88 6.06
CA ILE A 69 -23.25 -17.79 6.64
C ILE A 69 -24.76 -18.06 6.63
N GLY A 70 -25.19 -19.18 6.05
CA GLY A 70 -26.60 -19.54 5.98
C GLY A 70 -27.42 -18.62 5.06
N ALA A 71 -26.80 -17.74 4.30
CA ALA A 71 -27.49 -16.82 3.41
C ALA A 71 -27.68 -17.44 2.03
N THR A 72 -28.90 -17.34 1.52
CA THR A 72 -29.25 -17.77 0.17
C THR A 72 -29.50 -16.61 -0.79
N ARG A 73 -29.32 -15.38 -0.31
CA ARG A 73 -29.57 -14.14 -1.05
C ARG A 73 -28.44 -13.15 -0.85
N TYR A 74 -27.98 -12.58 -1.95
CA TYR A 74 -26.88 -11.64 -1.99
C TYR A 74 -27.23 -10.46 -2.87
N GLU A 75 -26.95 -9.26 -2.40
CA GLU A 75 -27.00 -8.03 -3.20
C GLU A 75 -25.74 -7.94 -4.06
N ILE A 76 -25.90 -7.65 -5.36
CA ILE A 76 -24.76 -7.39 -6.25
C ILE A 76 -24.35 -5.94 -6.05
N LEU A 77 -23.13 -5.72 -5.58
CA LEU A 77 -22.54 -4.41 -5.41
C LEU A 77 -21.78 -3.98 -6.67
N SER A 78 -21.10 -4.91 -7.31
CA SER A 78 -20.35 -4.68 -8.53
C SER A 78 -20.32 -5.93 -9.39
N ILE A 79 -20.34 -5.77 -10.69
CA ILE A 79 -20.15 -6.84 -11.67
C ILE A 79 -19.40 -6.30 -12.87
N THR A 80 -18.31 -6.97 -13.21
CA THR A 80 -17.53 -6.75 -14.43
C THR A 80 -17.43 -8.07 -15.20
N GLU A 81 -16.71 -8.09 -16.32
CA GLU A 81 -16.50 -9.31 -17.12
C GLU A 81 -15.86 -10.43 -16.30
N ASN A 82 -14.94 -10.07 -15.40
CA ASN A 82 -14.11 -11.03 -14.66
C ASN A 82 -14.33 -11.02 -13.15
N ARG A 83 -15.17 -10.12 -12.62
CA ARG A 83 -15.33 -9.93 -11.18
C ARG A 83 -16.78 -9.71 -10.78
N LEU A 84 -17.18 -10.32 -9.68
CA LEU A 84 -18.50 -10.16 -9.05
C LEU A 84 -18.29 -9.90 -7.55
N VAL A 85 -18.77 -8.77 -7.07
CA VAL A 85 -18.81 -8.45 -5.65
C VAL A 85 -20.25 -8.52 -5.17
N VAL A 86 -20.49 -9.31 -4.15
CA VAL A 86 -21.82 -9.46 -3.56
C VAL A 86 -21.76 -9.28 -2.05
N ARG A 87 -22.83 -8.77 -1.48
CA ARG A 87 -23.01 -8.62 -0.04
C ARG A 87 -24.14 -9.49 0.44
N ALA A 88 -23.91 -10.26 1.51
CA ALA A 88 -24.94 -10.95 2.26
C ALA A 88 -25.11 -10.29 3.63
N VAL A 89 -26.36 -10.02 4.00
CA VAL A 89 -26.72 -9.59 5.35
C VAL A 89 -27.31 -10.78 6.10
N GLN A 90 -26.67 -11.18 7.20
CA GLN A 90 -27.17 -12.27 8.03
C GLN A 90 -28.42 -11.85 8.80
N GLY A 91 -29.52 -12.59 8.61
CA GLY A 91 -30.82 -12.26 9.17
C GLY A 91 -30.98 -12.34 10.69
N ASN A 92 -29.95 -12.71 11.46
CA ASN A 92 -29.99 -12.80 12.92
C ASN A 92 -28.80 -12.11 13.62
N ASN A 93 -27.92 -11.49 12.88
CA ASN A 93 -26.78 -10.75 13.45
C ASN A 93 -26.74 -9.38 12.78
N ASP A 94 -27.45 -8.44 13.36
CA ASP A 94 -27.73 -7.11 12.81
C ASP A 94 -26.49 -6.22 12.66
N PHE A 95 -25.29 -6.77 12.93
CA PHE A 95 -24.05 -6.03 13.04
C PHE A 95 -22.99 -6.39 11.98
N LEU A 96 -23.20 -7.47 11.20
CA LEU A 96 -22.22 -7.96 10.25
C LEU A 96 -22.80 -8.12 8.84
N ALA A 97 -22.17 -7.51 7.86
CA ALA A 97 -22.40 -7.79 6.44
C ALA A 97 -21.20 -8.60 5.92
N TRP A 98 -21.49 -9.65 5.16
CA TRP A 98 -20.48 -10.48 4.53
C TRP A 98 -20.36 -10.11 3.05
N TYR A 99 -19.15 -9.80 2.62
CA TYR A 99 -18.81 -9.53 1.23
C TYR A 99 -18.14 -10.75 0.63
N HIS A 100 -18.56 -11.13 -0.56
CA HIS A 100 -17.96 -12.20 -1.33
C HIS A 100 -17.51 -11.63 -2.67
N ILE A 101 -16.25 -11.83 -2.99
CA ILE A 101 -15.65 -11.41 -4.26
C ILE A 101 -15.36 -12.67 -5.06
N PHE A 102 -15.91 -12.76 -6.26
CA PHE A 102 -15.66 -13.84 -7.20
C PHE A 102 -14.87 -13.28 -8.36
N SER A 103 -13.77 -13.94 -8.69
CA SER A 103 -12.98 -13.64 -9.87
C SER A 103 -12.94 -14.88 -10.77
N SER A 104 -12.86 -14.67 -12.09
CA SER A 104 -12.58 -15.75 -13.04
C SER A 104 -11.11 -16.17 -13.05
N THR A 105 -10.26 -15.38 -12.41
CA THR A 105 -8.83 -15.60 -12.22
C THR A 105 -8.50 -15.70 -10.74
N LYS A 106 -7.44 -16.40 -10.42
CA LYS A 106 -6.95 -16.49 -9.04
C LYS A 106 -6.56 -15.09 -8.54
N PRO A 107 -7.03 -14.64 -7.35
CA PRO A 107 -6.48 -13.44 -6.75
C PRO A 107 -4.95 -13.58 -6.67
N GLY A 108 -4.23 -12.66 -7.30
CA GLY A 108 -2.78 -12.74 -7.45
C GLY A 108 -2.28 -13.14 -8.83
N GLU A 109 -3.14 -13.70 -9.71
CA GLU A 109 -2.78 -14.03 -11.10
C GLU A 109 -3.34 -13.02 -12.12
N GLU A 110 -4.17 -12.07 -11.70
CA GLU A 110 -4.54 -10.96 -12.57
C GLU A 110 -3.37 -9.98 -12.63
N ASP A 111 -2.66 -10.04 -13.73
CA ASP A 111 -1.85 -8.91 -14.16
C ASP A 111 -2.83 -7.78 -14.50
N PRO A 112 -2.83 -6.64 -13.79
CA PRO A 112 -3.71 -5.52 -14.09
C PRO A 112 -3.40 -4.88 -15.45
N GLY A 113 -2.41 -5.40 -16.19
CA GLY A 113 -2.02 -4.89 -17.49
C GLY A 113 -1.32 -3.53 -17.41
N PHE A 114 -0.68 -3.23 -16.30
CA PHE A 114 0.15 -2.02 -16.17
C PHE A 114 1.49 -2.22 -16.88
N ASP A 115 1.45 -2.20 -18.22
CA ASP A 115 2.60 -2.43 -19.10
C ASP A 115 3.11 -1.16 -19.77
N GLU A 116 2.31 -0.07 -19.78
CA GLU A 116 2.71 1.19 -20.37
C GLU A 116 3.53 2.00 -19.36
N LEU A 117 4.82 2.23 -19.67
CA LEU A 117 5.67 3.11 -18.88
C LEU A 117 5.20 4.56 -19.07
N VAL A 118 4.57 5.13 -18.04
CA VAL A 118 4.01 6.49 -18.09
C VAL A 118 4.96 7.54 -17.50
N TRP A 119 5.84 7.14 -16.59
CA TRP A 119 6.86 8.02 -16.00
C TRP A 119 8.05 7.21 -15.51
N SER A 120 9.25 7.78 -15.61
CA SER A 120 10.46 7.22 -15.00
C SER A 120 11.52 8.26 -14.72
N ASP A 121 12.42 7.94 -13.79
CA ASP A 121 13.73 8.54 -13.66
C ASP A 121 14.77 7.42 -13.55
N GLU A 122 15.65 7.35 -14.54
CA GLU A 122 16.74 6.37 -14.62
C GLU A 122 18.02 6.93 -14.01
N PHE A 123 17.97 8.13 -13.44
CA PHE A 123 19.07 8.85 -12.83
C PHE A 123 20.34 8.97 -13.69
N ASP A 124 20.13 9.09 -15.00
CA ASP A 124 21.23 9.31 -15.96
C ASP A 124 21.95 10.62 -15.67
N GLY A 125 23.28 10.59 -15.69
CA GLY A 125 24.09 11.78 -15.52
C GLY A 125 24.77 11.92 -14.16
N ASN A 126 25.08 13.16 -13.77
CA ASN A 126 25.75 13.50 -12.51
C ASN A 126 25.31 14.87 -12.01
N GLY A 127 25.20 15.04 -10.72
CA GLY A 127 24.86 16.32 -10.07
C GLY A 127 23.61 16.23 -9.21
N ALA A 128 22.79 17.28 -9.22
CA ALA A 128 21.49 17.23 -8.54
C ALA A 128 20.51 16.33 -9.29
N PRO A 129 19.55 15.66 -8.61
CA PRO A 129 18.40 15.06 -9.27
C PRO A 129 17.68 16.06 -10.19
N ASN A 130 17.05 15.56 -11.25
CA ASN A 130 16.33 16.40 -12.21
C ASN A 130 15.19 17.16 -11.52
N ASP A 131 15.24 18.49 -11.57
CA ASP A 131 14.26 19.38 -10.93
C ASP A 131 12.89 19.42 -11.63
N GLU A 132 12.79 18.85 -12.83
CA GLU A 132 11.50 18.58 -13.48
C GLU A 132 10.78 17.39 -12.81
N ASN A 133 11.52 16.43 -12.26
CA ASN A 133 10.99 15.23 -11.61
C ASN A 133 10.91 15.37 -10.08
N TRP A 134 11.89 16.02 -9.45
CA TRP A 134 12.07 16.01 -8.00
C TRP A 134 12.07 17.38 -7.37
N GLY A 135 11.32 17.50 -6.27
CA GLY A 135 11.42 18.57 -5.29
C GLY A 135 12.15 18.10 -4.03
N TYR A 136 12.37 19.02 -3.09
CA TYR A 136 13.05 18.73 -1.83
C TYR A 136 12.19 19.15 -0.65
N ASN A 137 12.00 18.24 0.30
CA ASN A 137 11.53 18.59 1.62
C ASN A 137 12.73 18.83 2.53
N THR A 138 12.92 20.05 3.01
CA THR A 138 14.09 20.41 3.83
C THR A 138 13.71 20.75 5.27
N GLY A 139 14.68 20.65 6.18
CA GLY A 139 14.48 20.97 7.59
C GLY A 139 14.21 19.75 8.46
N ARG A 140 13.66 20.01 9.65
CA ARG A 140 13.32 18.97 10.63
C ARG A 140 11.84 18.64 10.69
N GLY A 141 11.02 19.33 9.89
CA GLY A 141 9.58 19.20 9.98
C GLY A 141 9.01 19.54 11.37
N ASN A 142 7.73 19.36 11.52
CA ASN A 142 7.09 19.51 12.82
C ASN A 142 7.25 18.20 13.63
N GLY A 143 7.86 18.31 14.83
CA GLY A 143 8.07 17.14 15.71
C GLY A 143 8.96 16.05 15.09
N GLY A 144 9.98 16.40 14.27
CA GLY A 144 10.81 15.43 13.54
C GLY A 144 9.96 14.69 12.51
N TRP A 145 9.33 15.43 11.60
CA TRP A 145 8.44 14.93 10.56
C TRP A 145 7.26 14.07 11.07
N GLY A 146 6.83 14.31 12.32
CA GLY A 146 5.78 13.55 12.98
C GLY A 146 6.27 12.29 13.69
N ASN A 147 7.49 11.83 13.43
CA ASN A 147 8.05 10.56 13.89
C ASN A 147 9.18 10.70 14.91
N SER A 148 9.43 11.93 15.41
CA SER A 148 10.59 12.22 16.29
C SER A 148 11.94 11.90 15.65
N GLU A 149 12.06 12.06 14.35
CA GLU A 149 13.29 11.83 13.59
C GLU A 149 14.38 12.85 13.97
N ASP A 150 15.64 12.41 13.94
CA ASP A 150 16.78 13.19 14.47
C ASP A 150 17.49 14.04 13.42
N GLN A 151 17.38 13.71 12.12
CA GLN A 151 18.08 14.40 11.05
C GLN A 151 17.48 15.77 10.70
N PHE A 152 18.29 16.57 10.04
CA PHE A 152 17.88 17.71 9.24
C PHE A 152 17.97 17.32 7.76
N TYR A 153 16.88 17.34 7.03
CA TYR A 153 16.88 17.10 5.59
C TYR A 153 17.40 18.33 4.85
N THR A 154 18.30 18.10 3.90
CA THR A 154 18.93 19.13 3.08
C THR A 154 18.83 18.81 1.59
N ASP A 155 19.05 19.81 0.75
CA ASP A 155 19.20 19.71 -0.71
C ASP A 155 20.68 19.74 -1.15
N ARG A 156 21.61 19.55 -0.20
CA ARG A 156 23.06 19.60 -0.48
C ARG A 156 23.52 18.33 -1.19
N SER A 157 24.49 18.48 -2.08
CA SER A 157 25.14 17.35 -2.78
C SER A 157 25.80 16.31 -1.84
N ASP A 158 26.10 16.72 -0.60
CA ASP A 158 26.57 15.80 0.45
C ASP A 158 25.51 14.80 0.90
N ASN A 159 24.23 15.17 0.80
CA ASN A 159 23.10 14.33 1.23
C ASN A 159 22.31 13.75 0.06
N VAL A 160 22.27 14.45 -1.10
CA VAL A 160 21.53 13.94 -2.26
C VAL A 160 22.21 14.33 -3.56
N ARG A 161 22.49 13.36 -4.42
CA ARG A 161 23.09 13.57 -5.73
C ARG A 161 22.87 12.37 -6.63
N VAL A 162 22.91 12.61 -7.92
CA VAL A 162 23.08 11.59 -8.95
C VAL A 162 24.57 11.45 -9.25
N GLU A 163 25.09 10.24 -9.21
CA GLU A 163 26.49 9.94 -9.48
C GLU A 163 26.61 8.51 -10.05
N ASP A 164 27.29 8.40 -11.19
CA ASP A 164 27.53 7.13 -11.87
C ASP A 164 26.23 6.35 -12.22
N GLY A 165 25.17 7.07 -12.63
CA GLY A 165 23.91 6.48 -13.06
C GLY A 165 23.03 6.02 -11.89
N VAL A 166 23.27 6.48 -10.66
CA VAL A 166 22.40 6.19 -9.51
C VAL A 166 22.14 7.44 -8.69
N LEU A 167 20.94 7.56 -8.15
CA LEU A 167 20.63 8.52 -7.10
C LEU A 167 21.23 8.01 -5.79
N LYS A 168 21.94 8.89 -5.07
CA LYS A 168 22.49 8.62 -3.76
C LYS A 168 21.85 9.53 -2.71
N ILE A 169 21.14 8.93 -1.74
CA ILE A 169 20.63 9.64 -0.55
C ILE A 169 21.47 9.18 0.64
N THR A 170 22.27 10.12 1.17
CA THR A 170 23.26 9.84 2.21
C THR A 170 22.85 10.47 3.54
N ALA A 171 22.59 9.63 4.52
CA ALA A 171 22.51 10.06 5.93
C ALA A 171 23.90 10.18 6.52
N LYS A 172 24.18 11.32 7.21
CA LYS A 172 25.51 11.64 7.75
C LYS A 172 25.40 12.11 9.19
N ARG A 173 26.38 11.72 9.99
CA ARG A 173 26.58 12.29 11.30
C ARG A 173 27.38 13.59 11.14
N GLU A 174 26.70 14.70 11.21
CA GLU A 174 27.28 16.04 11.22
C GLU A 174 26.38 17.02 11.97
N GLU A 175 26.98 17.98 12.64
CA GLU A 175 26.19 19.01 13.29
C GLU A 175 25.74 20.05 12.25
N PHE A 176 24.44 20.17 12.05
CA PHE A 176 23.86 21.09 11.09
C PHE A 176 22.54 21.66 11.60
N SER A 177 22.42 22.99 11.68
CA SER A 177 21.19 23.70 12.09
C SER A 177 20.54 23.16 13.37
N GLY A 178 21.37 22.70 14.33
CA GLY A 178 20.91 22.17 15.62
C GLY A 178 20.47 20.70 15.60
N ALA A 179 20.65 19.99 14.49
CA ALA A 179 20.57 18.55 14.40
C ALA A 179 21.97 17.93 14.44
N GLN A 180 22.08 16.66 14.86
CA GLN A 180 23.34 15.91 14.87
C GLN A 180 23.53 15.04 13.64
N TYR A 181 22.52 14.98 12.79
CA TYR A 181 22.50 14.21 11.56
C TYR A 181 21.89 15.03 10.45
N THR A 182 22.36 14.80 9.23
CA THR A 182 21.76 15.32 7.99
C THR A 182 21.41 14.16 7.07
N SER A 183 20.43 14.37 6.20
CA SER A 183 20.04 13.44 5.16
C SER A 183 19.28 14.20 4.07
N ALA A 184 18.60 13.49 3.19
CA ALA A 184 17.71 14.10 2.22
C ALA A 184 16.36 13.36 2.11
N ARG A 185 15.34 14.14 1.72
CA ARG A 185 14.02 13.68 1.34
C ARG A 185 13.61 14.40 0.07
N ILE A 186 13.38 13.65 -0.99
CA ILE A 186 12.96 14.15 -2.29
C ILE A 186 11.56 13.63 -2.62
N THR A 187 10.84 14.36 -3.44
CA THR A 187 9.44 14.09 -3.73
C THR A 187 9.07 14.49 -5.16
N THR A 188 8.10 13.78 -5.74
CA THR A 188 7.47 14.17 -7.02
C THR A 188 6.24 15.07 -6.84
N GLU A 189 5.98 15.55 -5.62
CA GLU A 189 4.89 16.50 -5.31
C GLU A 189 4.89 17.69 -6.27
N ASP A 190 3.71 18.07 -6.80
CA ASP A 190 3.51 19.13 -7.81
C ASP A 190 4.26 18.91 -9.15
N LYS A 191 4.77 17.70 -9.41
CA LYS A 191 5.55 17.36 -10.61
C LYS A 191 5.01 16.13 -11.32
N PHE A 192 4.83 15.04 -10.59
CA PHE A 192 4.22 13.81 -11.09
C PHE A 192 3.41 13.15 -9.97
N GLU A 193 2.13 13.05 -10.23
CA GLU A 193 1.14 12.44 -9.36
C GLU A 193 0.29 11.50 -10.20
N PHE A 194 -0.21 10.43 -9.60
CA PHE A 194 -0.98 9.43 -10.34
C PHE A 194 -1.92 8.66 -9.40
N THR A 195 -3.01 8.16 -9.98
CA THR A 195 -3.93 7.24 -9.33
C THR A 195 -3.84 5.89 -10.01
N HIS A 196 -3.61 4.84 -9.23
CA HIS A 196 -3.43 3.46 -9.66
C HIS A 196 -2.24 3.27 -10.62
N GLY A 197 -1.67 2.10 -10.60
CA GLY A 197 -0.51 1.76 -11.41
C GLY A 197 0.40 0.75 -10.72
N ARG A 198 1.51 0.44 -11.38
CA ARG A 198 2.61 -0.35 -10.84
C ARG A 198 3.83 0.54 -10.70
N VAL A 199 4.35 0.62 -9.47
CA VAL A 199 5.56 1.39 -9.15
C VAL A 199 6.69 0.42 -8.90
N GLU A 200 7.79 0.58 -9.61
CA GLU A 200 9.03 -0.16 -9.41
C GLU A 200 10.15 0.78 -9.00
N VAL A 201 10.84 0.46 -7.92
CA VAL A 201 12.06 1.16 -7.51
C VAL A 201 13.17 0.14 -7.28
N ARG A 202 14.25 0.26 -8.04
CA ARG A 202 15.42 -0.58 -7.85
C ARG A 202 16.43 0.14 -6.97
N ALA A 203 16.65 -0.38 -5.77
CA ALA A 203 17.47 0.28 -4.77
C ALA A 203 18.35 -0.70 -3.97
N LYS A 204 19.47 -0.16 -3.46
CA LYS A 204 20.32 -0.78 -2.46
C LYS A 204 20.28 0.06 -1.20
N LEU A 205 19.98 -0.56 -0.07
CA LEU A 205 19.64 0.13 1.16
C LEU A 205 20.85 0.45 2.04
N PRO A 206 20.78 1.51 2.88
CA PRO A 206 21.83 1.85 3.81
C PRO A 206 21.94 0.82 4.94
N THR A 207 23.11 0.80 5.58
CA THR A 207 23.38 0.03 6.80
C THR A 207 23.51 0.92 8.02
N GLY A 208 23.49 0.32 9.20
CA GLY A 208 23.80 0.97 10.47
C GLY A 208 22.59 1.27 11.32
N GLY A 209 22.70 0.93 12.62
CA GLY A 209 21.60 1.15 13.57
C GLY A 209 21.10 2.58 13.57
N GLY A 210 19.80 2.73 13.51
CA GLY A 210 19.10 4.00 13.46
C GLY A 210 18.85 4.56 12.06
N THR A 211 19.37 3.96 10.96
CA THR A 211 18.93 4.31 9.61
C THR A 211 17.51 3.83 9.35
N TRP A 212 16.73 4.65 8.66
CA TRP A 212 15.35 4.35 8.27
C TRP A 212 15.09 4.88 6.85
N PRO A 213 15.54 4.15 5.83
CA PRO A 213 15.19 4.45 4.44
C PRO A 213 13.73 4.10 4.16
N ALA A 214 13.10 4.89 3.29
CA ALA A 214 11.74 4.66 2.82
C ALA A 214 11.56 5.02 1.34
N ILE A 215 10.76 4.20 0.66
CA ILE A 215 10.18 4.39 -0.67
C ILE A 215 8.68 4.34 -0.48
N TRP A 216 7.98 5.45 -0.66
CA TRP A 216 6.58 5.56 -0.28
C TRP A 216 5.80 6.58 -1.09
N LEU A 217 4.48 6.51 -0.98
CA LEU A 217 3.53 7.39 -1.64
C LEU A 217 2.66 8.09 -0.60
N LEU A 218 2.35 9.36 -0.83
CA LEU A 218 1.45 10.14 0.00
C LEU A 218 0.35 10.76 -0.86
N GLY A 219 -0.90 10.77 -0.35
CA GLY A 219 -2.03 11.40 -1.03
C GLY A 219 -1.80 12.88 -1.28
N GLU A 220 -2.05 13.36 -2.51
CA GLU A 220 -1.72 14.72 -2.95
C GLU A 220 -2.51 15.78 -2.16
N ASP A 221 -3.70 15.42 -1.69
CA ASP A 221 -4.58 16.30 -0.93
C ASP A 221 -4.24 16.45 0.56
N TYR A 222 -3.09 15.92 1.02
CA TYR A 222 -2.67 15.90 2.44
C TYR A 222 -2.71 17.27 3.12
N ALA A 223 -2.60 18.35 2.37
CA ALA A 223 -2.66 19.71 2.90
C ALA A 223 -4.06 20.10 3.38
N THR A 224 -5.11 19.52 2.79
CA THR A 224 -6.52 19.77 3.10
C THR A 224 -7.18 18.59 3.78
N ASN A 225 -6.78 17.38 3.42
CA ASN A 225 -7.21 16.12 3.97
C ASN A 225 -6.04 15.52 4.79
N THR A 226 -5.85 16.05 5.99
CA THR A 226 -4.64 15.77 6.79
C THR A 226 -4.47 14.28 7.10
N TRP A 227 -3.22 13.84 7.07
CA TRP A 227 -2.83 12.48 7.44
C TRP A 227 -3.50 12.00 8.75
N PRO A 228 -4.00 10.75 8.84
CA PRO A 228 -3.91 9.68 7.84
C PRO A 228 -5.05 9.66 6.81
N ALA A 229 -5.92 10.66 6.77
CA ALA A 229 -7.10 10.67 5.90
C ALA A 229 -6.75 10.82 4.41
N CYS A 230 -5.60 11.42 4.07
CA CYS A 230 -5.10 11.48 2.69
C CYS A 230 -4.60 10.13 2.15
N GLY A 231 -4.33 9.16 3.05
CA GLY A 231 -3.72 7.89 2.70
C GLY A 231 -2.20 7.95 2.56
N GLU A 232 -1.53 6.83 2.87
CA GLU A 232 -0.09 6.62 2.69
C GLU A 232 0.16 5.16 2.32
N ILE A 233 1.01 4.93 1.33
CA ILE A 233 1.40 3.60 0.84
C ILE A 233 2.93 3.49 0.93
N ASP A 234 3.42 2.73 1.91
CA ASP A 234 4.84 2.48 2.08
C ASP A 234 5.24 1.24 1.29
N ILE A 235 5.88 1.45 0.14
CA ILE A 235 6.31 0.37 -0.76
C ILE A 235 7.47 -0.40 -0.12
N MET A 236 8.39 0.32 0.49
CA MET A 236 9.53 -0.23 1.19
C MET A 236 9.91 0.65 2.37
N GLU A 237 9.97 0.07 3.53
CA GLU A 237 10.65 0.60 4.69
C GLU A 237 11.68 -0.42 5.18
N HIS A 238 12.79 0.07 5.69
CA HIS A 238 13.82 -0.74 6.32
C HIS A 238 14.39 0.00 7.52
N VAL A 239 14.81 -0.73 8.53
CA VAL A 239 15.50 -0.14 9.68
C VAL A 239 16.83 -0.85 9.92
N GLY A 240 17.90 -0.08 10.02
CA GLY A 240 19.25 -0.63 10.22
C GLY A 240 19.41 -1.41 11.52
N ASN A 241 18.44 -1.32 12.44
CA ASN A 241 18.38 -2.13 13.67
C ASN A 241 17.77 -3.53 13.43
N SER A 242 17.15 -3.77 12.27
CA SER A 242 16.63 -5.08 11.83
C SER A 242 17.09 -5.30 10.39
N GLN A 243 18.39 -5.56 10.24
CA GLN A 243 19.02 -5.73 8.92
C GLN A 243 18.33 -6.87 8.15
N ASP A 244 18.16 -6.69 6.83
CA ASP A 244 17.51 -7.62 5.92
C ASP A 244 16.00 -7.83 6.13
N GLU A 245 15.35 -7.10 7.01
CA GLU A 245 13.90 -7.09 7.15
C GLU A 245 13.29 -5.90 6.40
N ILE A 246 12.45 -6.18 5.42
CA ILE A 246 11.74 -5.19 4.60
C ILE A 246 10.28 -5.16 5.03
N PHE A 247 9.75 -3.95 5.19
CA PHE A 247 8.36 -3.71 5.56
C PHE A 247 7.62 -2.99 4.44
N SER A 248 6.33 -3.30 4.31
CA SER A 248 5.36 -2.46 3.60
C SER A 248 4.21 -2.14 4.51
N SER A 249 3.68 -0.93 4.42
CA SER A 249 2.63 -0.44 5.30
C SER A 249 1.58 0.35 4.53
N LEU A 250 0.36 0.37 5.07
CA LEU A 250 -0.72 1.21 4.60
C LEU A 250 -1.28 1.98 5.78
N HIS A 251 -1.33 3.32 5.65
CA HIS A 251 -1.88 4.21 6.67
C HIS A 251 -3.14 4.90 6.14
N PHE A 252 -4.22 4.74 6.91
CA PHE A 252 -5.52 5.32 6.59
C PHE A 252 -6.36 5.45 7.88
N PRO A 253 -7.51 6.15 7.87
CA PRO A 253 -8.34 6.31 9.07
C PRO A 253 -8.66 4.99 9.76
N GLY A 254 -8.31 4.91 11.05
CA GLY A 254 -8.48 3.71 11.87
C GLY A 254 -7.30 2.73 11.85
N ASN A 255 -6.40 2.83 10.88
CA ASN A 255 -5.22 1.97 10.73
C ASN A 255 -4.00 2.85 10.38
N PHE A 256 -3.29 3.36 11.38
CA PHE A 256 -2.16 4.26 11.13
C PHE A 256 -1.15 4.21 12.28
N ALA A 257 0.05 4.70 12.05
CA ALA A 257 1.17 4.64 12.98
C ALA A 257 1.40 3.20 13.49
N GLY A 258 1.40 2.94 14.78
CA GLY A 258 1.57 1.60 15.34
C GLY A 258 0.46 0.59 15.01
N ASP A 259 -0.68 1.06 14.50
CA ASP A 259 -1.83 0.23 14.11
C ASP A 259 -1.98 0.16 12.56
N ALA A 260 -0.96 0.55 11.80
CA ALA A 260 -0.95 0.44 10.34
C ALA A 260 -1.10 -1.02 9.86
N VAL A 261 -1.63 -1.20 8.66
CA VAL A 261 -1.65 -2.52 8.02
C VAL A 261 -0.25 -2.80 7.48
N THR A 262 0.53 -3.55 8.21
CA THR A 262 1.95 -3.81 7.91
C THR A 262 2.22 -5.30 7.71
N ARG A 263 3.13 -5.61 6.78
CA ARG A 263 3.75 -6.93 6.60
C ARG A 263 5.24 -6.76 6.41
N SER A 264 5.98 -7.83 6.73
CA SER A 264 7.43 -7.87 6.48
C SER A 264 7.85 -9.14 5.78
N ILE A 265 9.00 -9.06 5.10
CA ILE A 265 9.69 -10.16 4.47
C ILE A 265 11.19 -10.05 4.78
N ASN A 266 11.86 -11.18 4.94
CA ASN A 266 13.33 -11.21 5.09
C ASN A 266 13.98 -11.34 3.71
N VAL A 267 14.80 -10.35 3.36
CA VAL A 267 15.52 -10.25 2.08
C VAL A 267 17.01 -10.08 2.38
N PRO A 268 17.77 -11.19 2.40
CA PRO A 268 19.20 -11.13 2.69
C PRO A 268 19.96 -10.31 1.65
N GLY A 269 20.85 -9.42 2.11
CA GLY A 269 21.74 -8.66 1.22
C GLY A 269 21.19 -7.34 0.73
N VAL A 270 20.10 -6.81 1.31
CA VAL A 270 19.47 -5.53 0.88
C VAL A 270 20.43 -4.34 0.85
N SER A 271 21.55 -4.42 1.58
CA SER A 271 22.60 -3.39 1.59
C SER A 271 23.83 -3.76 0.78
N ASP A 272 23.92 -4.98 0.27
CA ASP A 272 25.04 -5.47 -0.51
C ASP A 272 24.78 -5.40 -2.02
N GLU A 273 23.52 -5.62 -2.43
CA GLU A 273 23.10 -5.64 -3.82
C GLU A 273 21.77 -4.86 -4.03
N PHE A 274 21.45 -4.59 -5.30
CA PHE A 274 20.21 -3.92 -5.66
C PHE A 274 19.06 -4.90 -5.73
N HIS A 275 17.96 -4.56 -5.10
CA HIS A 275 16.68 -5.25 -5.16
C HIS A 275 15.62 -4.38 -5.81
N VAL A 276 14.59 -4.99 -6.38
CA VAL A 276 13.41 -4.28 -6.93
C VAL A 276 12.29 -4.32 -5.90
N TYR A 277 11.92 -3.16 -5.40
CA TYR A 277 10.76 -2.95 -4.53
C TYR A 277 9.61 -2.46 -5.37
N GLU A 278 8.47 -3.14 -5.29
CA GLU A 278 7.35 -2.87 -6.17
C GLU A 278 6.04 -2.81 -5.40
N ALA A 279 5.15 -1.92 -5.82
CA ALA A 279 3.74 -1.97 -5.48
C ALA A 279 2.88 -1.94 -6.73
N THR A 280 1.93 -2.86 -6.82
CA THR A 280 0.83 -2.81 -7.79
C THR A 280 -0.43 -2.33 -7.08
N TRP A 281 -0.96 -1.20 -7.51
CA TRP A 281 -2.08 -0.53 -6.88
C TRP A 281 -3.24 -0.34 -7.85
N THR A 282 -4.39 -0.92 -7.50
CA THR A 282 -5.63 -0.91 -8.29
C THR A 282 -6.81 -0.44 -7.43
N PRO A 283 -7.99 -0.18 -8.00
CA PRO A 283 -9.21 0.04 -7.21
C PRO A 283 -9.57 -1.10 -6.27
N ASP A 284 -9.07 -2.30 -6.53
CA ASP A 284 -9.49 -3.52 -5.87
C ASP A 284 -8.49 -4.08 -4.87
N PHE A 285 -7.19 -3.79 -5.08
CA PHE A 285 -6.12 -4.28 -4.22
C PHE A 285 -4.86 -3.39 -4.30
N ILE A 286 -4.03 -3.51 -3.27
CA ILE A 286 -2.66 -3.02 -3.26
C ILE A 286 -1.78 -4.22 -2.90
N ARG A 287 -0.78 -4.52 -3.74
CA ARG A 287 0.15 -5.64 -3.55
C ARG A 287 1.57 -5.15 -3.53
N PHE A 288 2.40 -5.80 -2.73
CA PHE A 288 3.81 -5.44 -2.57
C PHE A 288 4.70 -6.62 -2.86
N PHE A 289 5.81 -6.33 -3.55
CA PHE A 289 6.74 -7.35 -4.02
C PHE A 289 8.17 -6.92 -3.73
N VAL A 290 9.05 -7.90 -3.53
CA VAL A 290 10.49 -7.73 -3.61
C VAL A 290 11.02 -8.75 -4.61
N ASP A 291 11.75 -8.28 -5.64
CA ASP A 291 12.29 -9.09 -6.73
C ASP A 291 11.24 -10.01 -7.40
N GLY A 292 10.00 -9.50 -7.51
CA GLY A 292 8.88 -10.23 -8.08
C GLY A 292 8.22 -11.24 -7.13
N GLU A 293 8.67 -11.39 -5.89
CA GLU A 293 8.03 -12.20 -4.86
C GLU A 293 7.00 -11.37 -4.10
N GLU A 294 5.71 -11.71 -4.24
CA GLU A 294 4.62 -11.09 -3.50
C GLU A 294 4.67 -11.50 -2.02
N TYR A 295 4.65 -10.51 -1.12
CA TYR A 295 4.64 -10.78 0.32
C TYR A 295 3.55 -10.07 1.10
N HIS A 296 2.88 -9.07 0.50
CA HIS A 296 1.77 -8.37 1.13
C HIS A 296 0.69 -8.08 0.09
N THR A 297 -0.54 -8.44 0.40
CA THR A 297 -1.73 -8.09 -0.37
C THR A 297 -2.75 -7.46 0.56
N PHE A 298 -3.33 -6.34 0.13
CA PHE A 298 -4.39 -5.62 0.82
C PHE A 298 -5.59 -5.42 -0.12
N ALA A 299 -6.80 -5.73 0.35
CA ALA A 299 -8.02 -5.46 -0.40
C ALA A 299 -8.36 -3.97 -0.34
N ASN A 300 -8.38 -3.31 -1.50
CA ASN A 300 -8.76 -1.92 -1.64
C ASN A 300 -10.25 -1.78 -1.96
N ASN A 301 -10.83 -0.64 -1.67
CA ASN A 301 -12.21 -0.31 -2.00
C ASN A 301 -12.41 1.22 -2.01
N PRO A 302 -13.49 1.74 -2.63
CA PRO A 302 -13.74 3.18 -2.77
C PRO A 302 -13.97 3.97 -1.47
N ASP A 303 -14.16 3.30 -0.33
CA ASP A 303 -14.33 3.96 0.98
C ASP A 303 -12.99 4.27 1.66
N LEU A 304 -11.88 3.77 1.07
CA LEU A 304 -10.51 4.01 1.53
C LEU A 304 -9.88 5.18 0.74
N PRO A 305 -8.87 5.85 1.29
CA PRO A 305 -8.27 7.02 0.64
C PRO A 305 -7.32 6.67 -0.52
N PHE A 306 -7.39 5.45 -1.04
CA PHE A 306 -6.50 4.95 -2.09
C PHE A 306 -7.14 5.01 -3.50
N ASP A 307 -8.02 5.98 -3.74
CA ASP A 307 -8.70 6.22 -5.02
C ASP A 307 -8.54 7.69 -5.46
N SER A 308 -7.41 8.30 -5.09
CA SER A 308 -7.00 9.67 -5.42
C SER A 308 -5.55 9.69 -5.90
N ASP A 309 -5.06 10.85 -6.33
CA ASP A 309 -3.69 10.99 -6.78
C ASP A 309 -2.69 10.95 -5.61
N PHE A 310 -1.58 10.27 -5.82
CA PHE A 310 -0.46 10.15 -4.89
C PHE A 310 0.84 10.54 -5.57
N PHE A 311 1.76 11.09 -4.79
CA PHE A 311 3.12 11.38 -5.23
C PHE A 311 4.15 10.50 -4.51
N ILE A 312 5.32 10.34 -5.12
CA ILE A 312 6.40 9.47 -4.65
C ILE A 312 7.33 10.27 -3.72
N ILE A 313 7.77 9.63 -2.63
CA ILE A 313 8.78 10.16 -1.71
C ILE A 313 9.90 9.13 -1.52
N LEU A 314 11.13 9.61 -1.57
CA LEU A 314 12.34 8.84 -1.25
C LEU A 314 13.13 9.56 -0.16
N ASN A 315 13.48 8.88 0.91
CA ASN A 315 14.28 9.46 2.00
C ASN A 315 15.08 8.41 2.77
N VAL A 316 16.04 8.91 3.56
CA VAL A 316 16.64 8.15 4.64
C VAL A 316 16.48 8.96 5.92
N ALA A 317 15.60 8.53 6.82
CA ALA A 317 15.48 9.09 8.16
C ALA A 317 16.54 8.52 9.11
N MET A 318 16.72 9.18 10.25
CA MET A 318 17.62 8.74 11.33
C MET A 318 16.88 8.72 12.64
N GLY A 319 16.97 7.61 13.37
CA GLY A 319 16.31 7.47 14.66
C GLY A 319 14.77 7.43 14.53
N GLY A 320 14.10 8.22 15.36
CA GLY A 320 12.65 8.29 15.35
C GLY A 320 11.95 7.07 15.92
N THR A 321 10.63 7.03 15.74
CA THR A 321 9.76 6.01 16.35
C THR A 321 9.98 4.62 15.76
N PHE A 322 10.45 4.51 14.51
CA PHE A 322 10.70 3.23 13.85
C PHE A 322 12.18 2.94 13.64
N GLY A 323 13.00 3.93 13.24
CA GLY A 323 14.46 3.76 13.09
C GLY A 323 15.16 3.40 14.40
N GLY A 324 14.62 3.82 15.54
CA GLY A 324 15.07 3.44 16.88
C GLY A 324 16.43 4.05 17.27
N GLU A 325 17.18 3.33 18.10
CA GLU A 325 18.46 3.84 18.62
C GLU A 325 19.52 3.92 17.51
N ILE A 326 20.16 5.09 17.41
CA ILE A 326 21.23 5.30 16.44
C ILE A 326 22.55 4.77 17.03
N ASP A 327 23.25 3.94 16.26
CA ASP A 327 24.57 3.43 16.64
C ASP A 327 25.53 4.62 16.94
N PRO A 328 26.10 4.69 18.14
CA PRO A 328 27.08 5.75 18.46
C PRO A 328 28.29 5.78 17.52
N ALA A 329 28.61 4.69 16.83
CA ALA A 329 29.67 4.60 15.84
C ALA A 329 29.22 5.00 14.42
N PHE A 330 27.92 5.24 14.18
CA PHE A 330 27.42 5.63 12.88
C PHE A 330 28.10 6.93 12.40
N MET A 331 28.59 6.93 11.17
CA MET A 331 29.20 8.10 10.54
C MET A 331 28.43 8.55 9.31
N GLU A 332 28.22 7.66 8.37
CA GLU A 332 27.40 7.87 7.17
C GLU A 332 26.96 6.53 6.57
N SER A 333 25.84 6.56 5.88
CA SER A 333 25.38 5.45 5.05
C SER A 333 24.45 5.96 3.95
N THR A 334 24.40 5.24 2.82
CA THR A 334 23.77 5.72 1.61
C THR A 334 22.75 4.72 1.11
N MET A 335 21.55 5.18 0.79
CA MET A 335 20.61 4.51 -0.10
C MET A 335 20.99 4.86 -1.54
N GLU A 336 21.19 3.86 -2.37
CA GLU A 336 21.44 4.01 -3.80
C GLU A 336 20.19 3.56 -4.58
N VAL A 337 19.68 4.43 -5.48
CA VAL A 337 18.51 4.12 -6.31
C VAL A 337 18.94 4.16 -7.77
N ASP A 338 18.76 3.02 -8.46
CA ASP A 338 19.11 2.84 -9.87
C ASP A 338 18.03 3.44 -10.78
N TYR A 339 16.78 3.17 -10.47
CA TYR A 339 15.64 3.77 -11.18
C TYR A 339 14.37 3.83 -10.33
N VAL A 340 13.47 4.72 -10.74
CA VAL A 340 12.05 4.74 -10.35
C VAL A 340 11.21 4.71 -11.62
N ARG A 341 10.25 3.80 -11.70
CA ARG A 341 9.38 3.62 -12.86
C ARG A 341 7.93 3.48 -12.43
N VAL A 342 7.04 4.11 -13.17
CA VAL A 342 5.59 3.99 -12.99
C VAL A 342 4.94 3.54 -14.29
N TYR A 343 4.12 2.51 -14.19
CA TYR A 343 3.39 1.92 -15.30
C TYR A 343 1.88 2.02 -15.04
N GLN A 344 1.12 2.26 -16.12
CA GLN A 344 -0.36 2.27 -16.10
C GLN A 344 -0.95 1.48 -17.27
#